data_f4596e3f895e8e280f8e3978664808ae
#
_entry.id   f4596e3f895e8e280f8e3978664808ae
#
_cell.length_a   1.000
_cell.length_b   1.000
_cell.length_c   1.000
_cell.angle_alpha   90.00
_cell.angle_beta   90.00
_cell.angle_gamma   90.00
#
_symmetry.space_group_name_H-M   'P 1'
#
loop_
_entity.id
_entity.type
_entity.pdbx_description
1 polymer ?
#
loop_
_entity_poly.entity_id
_entity_poly.type
_entity_poly.pdbx_seq_one_letter_code
_entity_poly.pdbx_strand_id
1 'polypeptide(L)'
;SNYINGSFLFSMGSFSFTRSVFPINTVIGRYCSIGARVSVMGIDHPISRFTTANITYDRQAITNAQFFKDHPEIENFQVNNQEPKNTLSATIGNDVWIGEDVTIARGVSIGDGAILASKALVTKDVPPYAIVGGVPAKIIRFRFPQNAIDRLVQLKWWNYEVQSILSASADIPIEEFVEMVENAVERGNAKQYNPKVVDESILAPYIK
;
A
#
# COMPACT_ATOMS: atom_id res chain seq x y z
N SER A 1 -14.35 -5.34 -1.83
CA SER A 1 -13.53 -4.11 -1.69
C SER A 1 -14.43 -2.89 -1.75
N ASN A 2 -14.18 -1.90 -0.90
CA ASN A 2 -14.95 -0.65 -0.83
C ASN A 2 -14.04 0.54 -1.07
N TYR A 3 -14.34 1.33 -2.09
CA TYR A 3 -13.64 2.56 -2.44
C TYR A 3 -14.42 3.79 -1.94
N ILE A 4 -13.70 4.87 -1.67
CA ILE A 4 -14.33 6.16 -1.39
C ILE A 4 -14.90 6.73 -2.70
N ASN A 5 -16.06 7.33 -2.60
CA ASN A 5 -16.70 7.98 -3.74
C ASN A 5 -15.79 9.08 -4.32
N GLY A 6 -15.62 9.14 -5.63
CA GLY A 6 -14.78 10.12 -6.33
C GLY A 6 -13.28 9.82 -6.36
N SER A 7 -12.83 8.64 -5.89
CA SER A 7 -11.43 8.22 -5.98
C SER A 7 -11.11 7.59 -7.32
N PHE A 8 -9.84 7.68 -7.72
CA PHE A 8 -9.31 6.84 -8.78
C PHE A 8 -9.29 5.38 -8.32
N LEU A 9 -9.54 4.45 -9.25
CA LEU A 9 -9.39 3.03 -8.96
C LEU A 9 -7.90 2.67 -8.89
N PHE A 10 -7.55 1.96 -7.84
CA PHE A 10 -6.24 1.36 -7.64
C PHE A 10 -6.43 -0.13 -7.30
N SER A 11 -5.37 -0.93 -7.40
CA SER A 11 -5.46 -2.36 -7.13
C SER A 11 -5.76 -2.63 -5.65
N MET A 12 -6.88 -3.28 -5.35
CA MET A 12 -7.25 -3.65 -3.99
C MET A 12 -7.88 -5.04 -3.95
N GLY A 13 -7.31 -5.92 -3.14
CA GLY A 13 -7.75 -7.30 -2.96
C GLY A 13 -9.11 -7.43 -2.26
N SER A 14 -9.69 -8.62 -2.38
CA SER A 14 -10.99 -8.95 -1.77
C SER A 14 -10.97 -8.81 -0.25
N PHE A 15 -12.12 -8.53 0.34
CA PHE A 15 -12.33 -8.34 1.78
C PHE A 15 -11.56 -7.15 2.37
N SER A 16 -11.01 -6.27 1.53
CA SER A 16 -10.36 -5.04 1.95
C SER A 16 -11.29 -3.85 1.86
N PHE A 17 -11.09 -2.88 2.74
CA PHE A 17 -11.76 -1.59 2.66
C PHE A 17 -10.80 -0.45 3.00
N THR A 18 -11.09 0.73 2.47
CA THR A 18 -10.34 1.94 2.76
C THR A 18 -11.28 3.12 2.99
N ARG A 19 -10.86 4.02 3.89
CA ARG A 19 -11.44 5.35 4.10
C ARG A 19 -10.51 6.45 3.59
N SER A 20 -9.54 6.09 2.74
CA SER A 20 -8.52 6.99 2.21
C SER A 20 -8.40 6.86 0.69
N VAL A 21 -7.91 7.89 0.04
CA VAL A 21 -7.61 7.92 -1.40
C VAL A 21 -6.14 7.63 -1.60
N PHE A 22 -5.83 6.77 -2.55
CA PHE A 22 -4.46 6.39 -2.88
C PHE A 22 -4.10 6.74 -4.33
N PRO A 23 -2.81 6.93 -4.65
CA PRO A 23 -2.34 7.00 -6.03
C PRO A 23 -2.74 5.75 -6.82
N ILE A 24 -3.01 5.92 -8.13
CA ILE A 24 -3.49 4.85 -9.02
C ILE A 24 -2.57 3.62 -9.06
N ASN A 25 -1.26 3.80 -8.84
CA ASN A 25 -0.27 2.74 -8.83
C ASN A 25 -0.05 2.11 -7.43
N THR A 26 -0.94 2.36 -6.47
CA THR A 26 -0.94 1.68 -5.18
C THR A 26 -1.50 0.27 -5.34
N VAL A 27 -0.84 -0.70 -4.71
CA VAL A 27 -1.30 -2.09 -4.65
C VAL A 27 -1.65 -2.42 -3.20
N ILE A 28 -2.86 -2.90 -2.97
CA ILE A 28 -3.35 -3.31 -1.65
C ILE A 28 -3.80 -4.77 -1.74
N GLY A 29 -3.31 -5.59 -0.84
CA GLY A 29 -3.68 -7.00 -0.72
C GLY A 29 -5.11 -7.23 -0.23
N ARG A 30 -5.39 -8.46 0.14
CA ARG A 30 -6.69 -8.93 0.67
C ARG A 30 -6.79 -8.70 2.17
N TYR A 31 -8.02 -8.63 2.69
CA TYR A 31 -8.33 -8.53 4.13
C TYR A 31 -7.75 -7.30 4.83
N CYS A 32 -7.47 -6.22 4.10
CA CYS A 32 -6.91 -5.00 4.66
C CYS A 32 -7.99 -4.07 5.22
N SER A 33 -7.68 -3.46 6.37
CA SER A 33 -8.51 -2.45 7.02
C SER A 33 -7.76 -1.12 7.07
N ILE A 34 -8.19 -0.12 6.30
CA ILE A 34 -7.47 1.13 6.15
C ILE A 34 -8.32 2.31 6.62
N GLY A 35 -7.80 3.02 7.62
CA GLY A 35 -8.41 4.17 8.25
C GLY A 35 -8.53 5.39 7.34
N ALA A 36 -9.07 6.46 7.89
CA ALA A 36 -9.21 7.72 7.19
C ALA A 36 -7.89 8.52 7.15
N ARG A 37 -7.74 9.36 6.12
CA ARG A 37 -6.61 10.29 5.96
C ARG A 37 -5.24 9.61 5.92
N VAL A 38 -5.20 8.36 5.46
CA VAL A 38 -3.94 7.69 5.11
C VAL A 38 -3.47 8.25 3.77
N SER A 39 -2.20 8.62 3.68
CA SER A 39 -1.62 9.20 2.48
C SER A 39 -0.29 8.59 2.11
N VAL A 40 0.02 8.57 0.82
CA VAL A 40 1.36 8.32 0.31
C VAL A 40 2.02 9.67 0.03
N MET A 41 3.27 9.83 0.46
CA MET A 41 4.04 11.07 0.28
C MET A 41 4.10 11.48 -1.20
N GLY A 42 4.22 12.78 -1.43
CA GLY A 42 4.51 13.35 -2.74
C GLY A 42 5.88 12.95 -3.27
N ILE A 43 6.21 13.51 -4.42
CA ILE A 43 7.50 13.33 -5.09
C ILE A 43 8.55 14.23 -4.42
N ASP A 44 9.78 13.72 -4.28
CA ASP A 44 10.89 14.48 -3.74
C ASP A 44 11.36 15.59 -4.69
N HIS A 45 11.87 16.65 -4.12
CA HIS A 45 12.53 17.73 -4.86
C HIS A 45 14.05 17.50 -4.92
N PRO A 46 14.74 17.96 -5.98
CA PRO A 46 16.19 17.82 -6.10
C PRO A 46 16.92 18.69 -5.07
N ILE A 47 17.54 18.06 -4.08
CA ILE A 47 18.23 18.76 -2.98
C ILE A 47 19.68 19.17 -3.31
N SER A 48 20.24 18.64 -4.39
CA SER A 48 21.64 18.93 -4.81
C SER A 48 21.77 20.06 -5.83
N ARG A 49 20.65 20.71 -6.21
CA ARG A 49 20.64 21.83 -7.16
C ARG A 49 20.68 23.17 -6.40
N PHE A 50 21.00 24.25 -7.12
CA PHE A 50 20.98 25.61 -6.55
C PHE A 50 19.63 26.04 -5.98
N THR A 51 18.54 25.39 -6.42
CA THR A 51 17.18 25.52 -5.86
C THR A 51 16.43 24.20 -5.92
N THR A 52 15.57 23.98 -4.97
CA THR A 52 14.62 22.85 -4.94
C THR A 52 13.38 23.12 -5.79
N ALA A 53 13.21 24.35 -6.30
CA ALA A 53 12.04 24.74 -7.09
C ALA A 53 11.97 23.99 -8.42
N ASN A 54 10.73 23.81 -8.90
CA ASN A 54 10.45 23.04 -10.10
C ASN A 54 10.98 23.65 -11.41
N ILE A 55 11.44 24.88 -11.40
CA ILE A 55 12.07 25.53 -12.56
C ILE A 55 13.28 24.75 -13.10
N THR A 56 13.92 23.92 -12.25
CA THR A 56 15.07 23.11 -12.62
C THR A 56 14.72 21.74 -13.19
N TYR A 57 13.47 21.29 -13.11
CA TYR A 57 13.06 19.94 -13.55
C TYR A 57 11.69 19.87 -14.24
N ASP A 58 10.91 20.94 -14.24
CA ASP A 58 9.60 20.99 -14.93
C ASP A 58 9.45 22.29 -15.70
N ARG A 59 9.91 22.27 -16.96
CA ARG A 59 9.78 23.43 -17.86
C ARG A 59 8.33 23.72 -18.26
N GLN A 60 7.44 22.73 -18.15
CA GLN A 60 6.06 22.83 -18.63
C GLN A 60 5.08 23.31 -17.56
N ALA A 61 5.49 23.35 -16.28
CA ALA A 61 4.68 23.98 -15.25
C ALA A 61 4.27 25.39 -15.69
N ILE A 62 3.01 25.75 -15.51
CA ILE A 62 2.41 26.99 -16.08
C ILE A 62 3.27 28.24 -15.81
N THR A 63 3.76 28.39 -14.57
CA THR A 63 4.60 29.52 -14.19
C THR A 63 5.97 29.50 -14.87
N ASN A 64 6.58 28.31 -14.99
CA ASN A 64 7.88 28.15 -15.60
C ASN A 64 7.81 28.32 -17.11
N ALA A 65 6.79 27.76 -17.77
CA ALA A 65 6.59 27.89 -19.20
C ALA A 65 6.43 29.37 -19.60
N GLN A 66 5.67 30.13 -18.83
CA GLN A 66 5.53 31.57 -19.08
C GLN A 66 6.86 32.31 -18.83
N PHE A 67 7.57 32.00 -17.73
CA PHE A 67 8.86 32.62 -17.44
C PHE A 67 9.88 32.39 -18.57
N PHE A 68 10.02 31.15 -19.07
CA PHE A 68 10.96 30.85 -20.17
C PHE A 68 10.53 31.48 -21.49
N LYS A 69 9.24 31.73 -21.68
CA LYS A 69 8.73 32.47 -22.85
C LYS A 69 9.05 33.96 -22.78
N ASP A 70 8.97 34.54 -21.59
CA ASP A 70 9.25 35.95 -21.36
C ASP A 70 10.75 36.25 -21.33
N HIS A 71 11.61 35.24 -21.19
CA HIS A 71 13.07 35.32 -21.07
C HIS A 71 13.77 34.46 -22.13
N PRO A 72 13.68 34.82 -23.43
CA PRO A 72 14.33 34.05 -24.50
C PRO A 72 15.85 34.02 -24.40
N GLU A 73 16.47 34.97 -23.72
CA GLU A 73 17.92 35.00 -23.45
C GLU A 73 18.45 33.78 -22.69
N ILE A 74 17.57 33.04 -21.99
CA ILE A 74 17.91 31.81 -21.26
C ILE A 74 17.29 30.57 -21.91
N GLU A 75 16.95 30.58 -23.19
CA GLU A 75 16.34 29.44 -23.88
C GLU A 75 17.18 28.15 -23.78
N ASN A 76 18.50 28.30 -23.74
CA ASN A 76 19.49 27.21 -23.63
C ASN A 76 19.65 26.67 -22.19
N PHE A 77 18.95 27.22 -21.21
CA PHE A 77 18.98 26.69 -19.86
C PHE A 77 18.45 25.25 -19.84
N GLN A 78 19.34 24.30 -19.49
CA GLN A 78 19.00 22.89 -19.47
C GLN A 78 18.17 22.55 -18.22
N VAL A 79 16.88 22.33 -18.45
CA VAL A 79 15.99 21.76 -17.43
C VAL A 79 16.17 20.23 -17.47
N ASN A 80 16.81 19.68 -16.46
CA ASN A 80 17.00 18.24 -16.35
C ASN A 80 15.82 17.62 -15.64
N ASN A 81 14.92 16.98 -16.37
CA ASN A 81 13.81 16.18 -15.86
C ASN A 81 14.36 14.92 -15.19
N GLN A 82 15.10 15.11 -14.11
CA GLN A 82 15.52 13.98 -13.29
C GLN A 82 14.25 13.36 -12.70
N GLU A 83 13.91 12.17 -13.17
CA GLU A 83 12.85 11.36 -12.59
C GLU A 83 13.04 11.31 -11.07
N PRO A 84 12.02 11.64 -10.28
CA PRO A 84 12.14 11.56 -8.83
C PRO A 84 12.47 10.13 -8.43
N LYS A 85 13.41 10.00 -7.51
CA LYS A 85 13.68 8.71 -6.86
C LYS A 85 12.37 8.21 -6.28
N ASN A 86 11.95 7.00 -6.64
CA ASN A 86 10.69 6.37 -6.26
C ASN A 86 9.44 6.98 -6.90
N THR A 87 9.23 6.72 -8.18
CA THR A 87 7.95 6.95 -8.86
C THR A 87 6.87 5.99 -8.38
N LEU A 88 7.26 4.86 -7.77
CA LEU A 88 6.36 3.83 -7.28
C LEU A 88 5.57 4.33 -6.05
N SER A 89 4.29 3.97 -5.98
CA SER A 89 3.49 4.14 -4.79
C SER A 89 3.86 3.09 -3.73
N ALA A 90 3.20 3.11 -2.59
CA ALA A 90 3.33 2.07 -1.58
C ALA A 90 2.73 0.75 -2.07
N THR A 91 3.34 -0.37 -1.65
CA THR A 91 2.76 -1.71 -1.78
C THR A 91 2.32 -2.19 -0.40
N ILE A 92 1.05 -2.55 -0.27
CA ILE A 92 0.45 -3.00 0.98
C ILE A 92 0.10 -4.48 0.83
N GLY A 93 0.64 -5.32 1.68
CA GLY A 93 0.40 -6.76 1.71
C GLY A 93 -1.03 -7.13 2.09
N ASN A 94 -1.23 -8.36 2.51
CA ASN A 94 -2.54 -8.90 2.92
C ASN A 94 -2.71 -8.79 4.44
N ASP A 95 -3.96 -8.75 4.94
CA ASP A 95 -4.28 -8.68 6.37
C ASP A 95 -3.61 -7.50 7.09
N VAL A 96 -3.44 -6.37 6.40
CA VAL A 96 -2.80 -5.17 6.95
C VAL A 96 -3.86 -4.26 7.57
N TRP A 97 -3.56 -3.79 8.79
CA TRP A 97 -4.34 -2.73 9.41
C TRP A 97 -3.57 -1.41 9.43
N ILE A 98 -4.12 -0.38 8.83
CA ILE A 98 -3.57 0.98 8.85
C ILE A 98 -4.50 1.90 9.62
N GLY A 99 -4.00 2.46 10.71
CA GLY A 99 -4.70 3.44 11.51
C GLY A 99 -4.93 4.76 10.77
N GLU A 100 -5.69 5.66 11.37
CA GLU A 100 -5.97 6.99 10.79
C GLU A 100 -4.73 7.89 10.78
N ASP A 101 -4.70 8.85 9.84
CA ASP A 101 -3.64 9.86 9.69
C ASP A 101 -2.23 9.28 9.47
N VAL A 102 -2.09 8.07 8.97
CA VAL A 102 -0.80 7.47 8.63
C VAL A 102 -0.28 8.05 7.33
N THR A 103 1.01 8.42 7.32
CA THR A 103 1.71 8.84 6.12
C THR A 103 2.77 7.81 5.75
N ILE A 104 2.77 7.35 4.49
CA ILE A 104 3.68 6.32 3.98
C ILE A 104 4.58 6.94 2.93
N ALA A 105 5.88 6.76 3.03
CA ALA A 105 6.82 7.20 2.01
C ALA A 105 6.63 6.39 0.71
N ARG A 106 6.95 7.01 -0.42
CA ARG A 106 6.87 6.34 -1.73
C ARG A 106 7.83 5.15 -1.80
N GLY A 107 7.40 4.11 -2.50
CA GLY A 107 8.19 2.89 -2.71
C GLY A 107 8.31 1.98 -1.49
N VAL A 108 7.67 2.32 -0.37
CA VAL A 108 7.67 1.49 0.84
C VAL A 108 6.76 0.27 0.65
N SER A 109 7.24 -0.88 1.10
CA SER A 109 6.50 -2.13 1.17
C SER A 109 6.04 -2.41 2.60
N ILE A 110 4.75 -2.67 2.76
CA ILE A 110 4.15 -3.07 4.03
C ILE A 110 3.87 -4.56 3.97
N GLY A 111 4.53 -5.34 4.82
CA GLY A 111 4.40 -6.80 4.86
C GLY A 111 3.03 -7.28 5.32
N ASP A 112 2.71 -8.52 4.94
CA ASP A 112 1.45 -9.18 5.30
C ASP A 112 1.23 -9.16 6.82
N GLY A 113 0.00 -8.94 7.25
CA GLY A 113 -0.36 -8.92 8.65
C GLY A 113 0.16 -7.75 9.48
N ALA A 114 0.85 -6.78 8.88
CA ALA A 114 1.40 -5.63 9.60
C ALA A 114 0.30 -4.69 10.12
N ILE A 115 0.64 -3.96 11.18
CA ILE A 115 -0.22 -2.91 11.76
C ILE A 115 0.57 -1.61 11.80
N LEU A 116 0.00 -0.56 11.20
CA LEU A 116 0.52 0.80 11.26
C LEU A 116 -0.35 1.60 12.23
N ALA A 117 0.23 1.98 13.37
CA ALA A 117 -0.48 2.77 14.38
C ALA A 117 -0.89 4.14 13.83
N SER A 118 -2.01 4.66 14.29
CA SER A 118 -2.50 5.98 13.87
C SER A 118 -1.43 7.07 14.01
N LYS A 119 -1.37 7.98 13.05
CA LYS A 119 -0.42 9.11 12.97
C LYS A 119 1.05 8.69 12.78
N ALA A 120 1.31 7.44 12.40
CA ALA A 120 2.68 7.01 12.10
C ALA A 120 3.20 7.61 10.78
N LEU A 121 4.51 7.95 10.76
CA LEU A 121 5.24 8.33 9.56
C LEU A 121 6.14 7.17 9.12
N VAL A 122 5.68 6.38 8.16
CA VAL A 122 6.35 5.15 7.71
C VAL A 122 7.30 5.47 6.55
N THR A 123 8.60 5.46 6.82
CA THR A 123 9.66 5.84 5.87
C THR A 123 10.52 4.67 5.40
N LYS A 124 10.27 3.46 5.91
CA LYS A 124 11.00 2.22 5.58
C LYS A 124 10.02 1.07 5.46
N ASP A 125 10.44 0.02 4.78
CA ASP A 125 9.67 -1.22 4.69
C ASP A 125 9.31 -1.77 6.06
N VAL A 126 8.09 -2.30 6.16
CA VAL A 126 7.56 -2.87 7.39
C VAL A 126 7.52 -4.38 7.25
N PRO A 127 8.20 -5.13 8.13
CA PRO A 127 8.19 -6.59 8.10
C PRO A 127 6.79 -7.18 8.29
N PRO A 128 6.54 -8.40 7.80
CA PRO A 128 5.30 -9.10 8.06
C PRO A 128 4.98 -9.19 9.56
N TYR A 129 3.72 -9.00 9.89
CA TYR A 129 3.18 -9.06 11.26
C TYR A 129 3.82 -8.10 12.28
N ALA A 130 4.61 -7.12 11.82
CA ALA A 130 5.13 -6.07 12.69
C ALA A 130 4.05 -5.03 13.01
N ILE A 131 4.07 -4.54 14.24
CA ILE A 131 3.31 -3.36 14.68
C ILE A 131 4.27 -2.21 14.75
N VAL A 132 4.04 -1.18 13.94
CA VAL A 132 4.89 0.01 13.86
C VAL A 132 4.13 1.27 14.25
N GLY A 133 4.84 2.25 14.79
CA GLY A 133 4.26 3.54 15.15
C GLY A 133 5.31 4.61 15.42
N GLY A 134 4.87 5.86 15.50
CA GLY A 134 5.74 7.01 15.76
C GLY A 134 6.15 7.78 14.51
N VAL A 135 6.95 8.85 14.72
CA VAL A 135 7.45 9.79 13.69
C VAL A 135 8.96 9.97 13.87
N PRO A 136 9.81 9.34 13.06
CA PRO A 136 9.49 8.27 12.10
C PRO A 136 9.05 6.98 12.77
N ALA A 137 8.28 6.16 12.06
CA ALA A 137 7.77 4.91 12.58
C ALA A 137 8.90 3.92 12.88
N LYS A 138 8.76 3.22 14.01
CA LYS A 138 9.65 2.14 14.47
C LYS A 138 8.82 0.93 14.83
N ILE A 139 9.42 -0.25 14.77
CA ILE A 139 8.79 -1.47 15.26
C ILE A 139 8.58 -1.34 16.77
N ILE A 140 7.34 -1.48 17.21
CA ILE A 140 6.94 -1.53 18.62
C ILE A 140 7.06 -2.96 19.13
N ARG A 141 6.47 -3.90 18.38
CA ARG A 141 6.50 -5.35 18.61
C ARG A 141 5.97 -6.08 17.38
N PHE A 142 6.03 -7.38 17.40
CA PHE A 142 5.31 -8.24 16.45
C PHE A 142 3.95 -8.68 17.03
N ARG A 143 3.02 -9.04 16.16
CA ARG A 143 1.68 -9.56 16.54
C ARG A 143 1.80 -10.92 17.25
N PHE A 144 2.69 -11.77 16.76
CA PHE A 144 2.83 -13.16 17.13
C PHE A 144 4.31 -13.54 17.35
N PRO A 145 4.62 -14.68 17.98
CA PRO A 145 5.96 -15.25 18.03
C PRO A 145 6.51 -15.55 16.63
N GLN A 146 7.83 -15.49 16.46
CA GLN A 146 8.49 -15.61 15.15
C GLN A 146 8.14 -16.91 14.43
N ASN A 147 8.08 -18.04 15.16
CA ASN A 147 7.71 -19.34 14.58
C ASN A 147 6.30 -19.35 13.96
N ALA A 148 5.34 -18.69 14.59
CA ALA A 148 4.00 -18.54 14.04
C ALA A 148 3.98 -17.61 12.81
N ILE A 149 4.75 -16.52 12.85
CA ILE A 149 4.90 -15.59 11.70
C ILE A 149 5.48 -16.34 10.50
N ASP A 150 6.55 -17.11 10.67
CA ASP A 150 7.20 -17.84 9.58
C ASP A 150 6.22 -18.82 8.90
N ARG A 151 5.43 -19.53 9.69
CA ARG A 151 4.38 -20.44 9.18
C ARG A 151 3.28 -19.68 8.46
N LEU A 152 2.78 -18.57 9.01
CA LEU A 152 1.73 -17.73 8.39
C LEU A 152 2.17 -17.15 7.05
N VAL A 153 3.43 -16.69 6.94
CA VAL A 153 4.01 -16.16 5.69
C VAL A 153 4.12 -17.25 4.62
N GLN A 154 4.43 -18.49 5.01
CA GLN A 154 4.46 -19.62 4.08
C GLN A 154 3.06 -20.08 3.69
N LEU A 155 2.15 -20.16 4.64
CA LEU A 155 0.80 -20.64 4.48
C LEU A 155 -0.05 -19.77 3.57
N LYS A 156 0.09 -18.44 3.66
CA LYS A 156 -0.68 -17.45 2.89
C LYS A 156 -2.18 -17.72 2.94
N TRP A 157 -2.73 -17.84 4.15
CA TRP A 157 -4.10 -18.25 4.41
C TRP A 157 -5.16 -17.46 3.62
N TRP A 158 -4.88 -16.21 3.28
CA TRP A 158 -5.73 -15.35 2.46
C TRP A 158 -5.92 -15.81 1.01
N ASN A 159 -5.17 -16.82 0.58
CA ASN A 159 -5.35 -17.45 -0.74
C ASN A 159 -6.38 -18.57 -0.75
N TYR A 160 -6.95 -18.91 0.38
CA TYR A 160 -7.99 -19.94 0.47
C TYR A 160 -9.37 -19.32 0.68
N GLU A 161 -10.42 -20.05 0.27
CA GLU A 161 -11.80 -19.72 0.59
C GLU A 161 -11.98 -19.75 2.11
N VAL A 162 -12.36 -18.63 2.70
CA VAL A 162 -12.41 -18.47 4.15
C VAL A 162 -13.30 -19.52 4.83
N GLN A 163 -14.43 -19.89 4.20
CA GLN A 163 -15.33 -20.92 4.70
C GLN A 163 -14.69 -22.33 4.73
N SER A 164 -13.63 -22.56 3.97
CA SER A 164 -12.91 -23.85 3.96
C SER A 164 -11.83 -23.96 5.05
N ILE A 165 -11.54 -22.83 5.72
CA ILE A 165 -10.48 -22.72 6.73
C ILE A 165 -10.96 -22.08 8.05
N LEU A 166 -12.25 -21.75 8.18
CA LEU A 166 -12.80 -21.21 9.42
C LEU A 166 -12.93 -22.31 10.49
N SER A 167 -12.65 -21.92 11.74
CA SER A 167 -12.98 -22.69 12.92
C SER A 167 -14.37 -22.34 13.47
N ALA A 168 -14.78 -23.03 14.53
CA ALA A 168 -16.02 -22.72 15.25
C ALA A 168 -15.98 -21.39 16.01
N SER A 169 -14.79 -20.82 16.23
CA SER A 169 -14.59 -19.55 16.97
C SER A 169 -13.51 -18.71 16.31
N ALA A 170 -13.70 -17.38 16.34
CA ALA A 170 -12.68 -16.43 15.93
C ALA A 170 -11.55 -16.26 16.99
N ASP A 171 -11.82 -16.63 18.23
CA ASP A 171 -10.93 -16.41 19.38
C ASP A 171 -10.07 -17.67 19.68
N ILE A 172 -9.52 -18.29 18.64
CA ILE A 172 -8.57 -19.39 18.79
C ILE A 172 -7.13 -18.89 18.88
N PRO A 173 -6.23 -19.55 19.61
CA PRO A 173 -4.81 -19.25 19.60
C PRO A 173 -4.24 -19.31 18.17
N ILE A 174 -3.26 -18.46 17.86
CA ILE A 174 -2.71 -18.38 16.51
C ILE A 174 -2.05 -19.68 16.07
N GLU A 175 -1.39 -20.39 16.98
CA GLU A 175 -0.77 -21.69 16.72
C GLU A 175 -1.81 -22.72 16.30
N GLU A 176 -2.95 -22.76 16.99
CA GLU A 176 -4.08 -23.63 16.66
C GLU A 176 -4.68 -23.29 15.29
N PHE A 177 -4.87 -21.98 15.00
CA PHE A 177 -5.32 -21.55 13.70
C PHE A 177 -4.38 -22.01 12.58
N VAL A 178 -3.07 -21.79 12.73
CA VAL A 178 -2.08 -22.17 11.74
C VAL A 178 -2.10 -23.69 11.51
N GLU A 179 -2.08 -24.49 12.58
CA GLU A 179 -2.14 -25.94 12.49
C GLU A 179 -3.42 -26.45 11.81
N MET A 180 -4.55 -25.85 12.15
CA MET A 180 -5.84 -26.16 11.52
C MET A 180 -5.81 -25.93 10.02
N VAL A 181 -5.29 -24.77 9.56
CA VAL A 181 -5.24 -24.44 8.14
C VAL A 181 -4.22 -25.31 7.40
N GLU A 182 -3.05 -25.58 7.98
CA GLU A 182 -2.06 -26.50 7.41
C GLU A 182 -2.66 -27.90 7.21
N ASN A 183 -3.33 -28.44 8.23
CA ASN A 183 -4.04 -29.72 8.15
C ASN A 183 -5.12 -29.71 7.05
N ALA A 184 -5.86 -28.60 6.89
CA ALA A 184 -6.87 -28.47 5.83
C ALA A 184 -6.23 -28.45 4.44
N VAL A 185 -5.06 -27.82 4.29
CA VAL A 185 -4.29 -27.81 3.04
C VAL A 185 -3.76 -29.20 2.70
N GLU A 186 -3.11 -29.87 3.67
CA GLU A 186 -2.56 -31.22 3.49
C GLU A 186 -3.63 -32.26 3.11
N ARG A 187 -4.82 -32.15 3.70
CA ARG A 187 -5.96 -33.06 3.40
C ARG A 187 -6.71 -32.68 2.13
N GLY A 188 -6.34 -31.60 1.45
CA GLY A 188 -7.04 -31.09 0.25
C GLY A 188 -8.42 -30.48 0.53
N ASN A 189 -8.72 -30.13 1.77
CA ASN A 189 -9.98 -29.51 2.17
C ASN A 189 -9.97 -28.00 1.99
N ALA A 190 -8.79 -27.36 2.07
CA ALA A 190 -8.63 -25.93 1.84
C ALA A 190 -8.75 -25.62 0.35
N LYS A 191 -9.80 -24.91 -0.05
CA LYS A 191 -10.06 -24.53 -1.42
C LYS A 191 -9.39 -23.22 -1.78
N GLN A 192 -8.74 -23.16 -2.95
CA GLN A 192 -8.14 -21.93 -3.44
C GLN A 192 -9.20 -20.88 -3.75
N TYR A 193 -8.99 -19.67 -3.26
CA TYR A 193 -9.86 -18.54 -3.50
C TYR A 193 -9.45 -17.79 -4.78
N ASN A 194 -10.24 -17.94 -5.82
CA ASN A 194 -10.04 -17.34 -7.14
C ASN A 194 -11.19 -16.36 -7.48
N PRO A 195 -11.19 -15.15 -6.91
CA PRO A 195 -12.24 -14.17 -7.17
C PRO A 195 -12.18 -13.66 -8.60
N LYS A 196 -13.32 -13.23 -9.12
CA LYS A 196 -13.35 -12.44 -10.36
C LYS A 196 -12.65 -11.11 -10.12
N VAL A 197 -11.72 -10.76 -10.99
CA VAL A 197 -11.10 -9.44 -11.00
C VAL A 197 -12.04 -8.46 -11.69
N VAL A 198 -12.35 -7.37 -11.02
CA VAL A 198 -13.09 -6.24 -11.63
C VAL A 198 -12.05 -5.35 -12.30
N ASP A 199 -12.04 -5.38 -13.62
CA ASP A 199 -11.15 -4.58 -14.46
C ASP A 199 -11.94 -3.58 -15.32
N GLU A 200 -11.25 -2.86 -16.19
CA GLU A 200 -11.84 -1.86 -17.07
C GLU A 200 -12.94 -2.46 -17.98
N SER A 201 -12.79 -3.69 -18.43
CA SER A 201 -13.77 -4.34 -19.33
C SER A 201 -15.12 -4.56 -18.64
N ILE A 202 -15.09 -4.88 -17.35
CA ILE A 202 -16.31 -5.05 -16.54
C ILE A 202 -16.94 -3.68 -16.22
N LEU A 203 -16.11 -2.65 -16.03
CA LEU A 203 -16.58 -1.33 -15.63
C LEU A 203 -17.03 -0.47 -16.82
N ALA A 204 -16.50 -0.69 -18.01
CA ALA A 204 -16.80 0.08 -19.22
C ALA A 204 -18.29 0.34 -19.48
N PRO A 205 -19.22 -0.61 -19.29
CA PRO A 205 -20.65 -0.36 -19.47
C PRO A 205 -21.27 0.63 -18.46
N TYR A 206 -20.60 0.88 -17.34
CA TYR A 206 -21.10 1.68 -16.22
C TYR A 206 -20.40 3.04 -16.10
N ILE A 207 -19.32 3.26 -16.86
CA ILE A 207 -18.57 4.52 -16.91
C ILE A 207 -19.10 5.31 -18.12
N LYS A 208 -19.81 6.40 -17.85
CA LYS A 208 -20.28 7.38 -18.85
C LYS A 208 -19.33 8.54 -18.94
#